data_2710f4d1f3969a1ac3369c079c944527
#
_entry.id   2710f4d1f3969a1ac3369c079c944527
#
_cell.length_a   1.000
_cell.length_b   1.000
_cell.length_c   1.000
_cell.angle_alpha   90.00
_cell.angle_beta   90.00
_cell.angle_gamma   90.00
#
_symmetry.space_group_name_H-M   'P 1'
#
loop_
_entity.id
_entity.type
_entity.pdbx_description
1 polymer ?
#
loop_
_entity_poly.entity_id
_entity_poly.type
_entity_poly.pdbx_seq_one_letter_code
_entity_poly.pdbx_strand_id
1 'polypeptide(L)'
;IRHYESPCGMLMLGSYGDKLCLCDWQIEQHRDHIDRRLKRMLNAEFEEGTSEVIDKAIKQLDEFFARQRKIFDIPLLFVGTDFQKTVWNELLKIPFGKTVSYGEMARRIGMPKAVRAVANANGANSMSIFAPCHRVIGSDHSLTGYGGGLDAKRTLLKLEGVI
;
A
#
# COMPACT_ATOMS: atom_id res chain seq x y z
N ILE A 1 13.31 -10.03 3.88
CA ILE A 1 13.04 -8.81 3.11
C ILE A 1 13.91 -8.75 1.86
N ARG A 2 13.40 -8.12 0.83
CA ARG A 2 14.10 -7.93 -0.43
C ARG A 2 13.75 -6.57 -1.02
N HIS A 3 14.73 -5.88 -1.58
CA HIS A 3 14.52 -4.59 -2.25
C HIS A 3 14.09 -4.79 -3.69
N TYR A 4 13.26 -3.86 -4.18
CA TYR A 4 12.76 -3.84 -5.55
C TYR A 4 12.79 -2.40 -6.06
N GLU A 5 13.52 -2.17 -7.15
CA GLU A 5 13.61 -0.86 -7.78
C GLU A 5 12.48 -0.71 -8.79
N SER A 6 11.51 0.16 -8.48
CA SER A 6 10.38 0.43 -9.36
C SER A 6 10.59 1.74 -10.14
N PRO A 7 9.79 1.98 -11.20
CA PRO A 7 9.82 3.27 -11.90
C PRO A 7 9.48 4.47 -11.01
N CYS A 8 8.83 4.23 -9.86
CA CYS A 8 8.44 5.29 -8.92
C CYS A 8 9.40 5.42 -7.74
N GLY A 9 10.38 4.55 -7.61
CA GLY A 9 11.33 4.54 -6.49
C GLY A 9 11.59 3.16 -5.93
N MET A 10 12.44 3.11 -4.92
CA MET A 10 12.82 1.86 -4.27
C MET A 10 11.73 1.41 -3.29
N LEU A 11 11.32 0.16 -3.43
CA LEU A 11 10.41 -0.52 -2.52
C LEU A 11 11.16 -1.61 -1.75
N MET A 12 10.70 -1.88 -0.55
CA MET A 12 11.15 -3.04 0.23
C MET A 12 9.96 -3.99 0.39
N LEU A 13 10.16 -5.25 -0.01
CA LEU A 13 9.17 -6.30 0.15
C LEU A 13 9.56 -7.25 1.27
N GLY A 14 8.57 -7.68 2.02
CA GLY A 14 8.78 -8.63 3.10
C GLY A 14 7.64 -9.63 3.19
N SER A 15 7.96 -10.84 3.63
CA SER A 15 6.97 -11.88 3.87
C SER A 15 7.08 -12.42 5.28
N TYR A 16 5.97 -12.95 5.77
CA TYR A 16 5.90 -13.65 7.03
C TYR A 16 5.11 -14.94 6.78
N GLY A 17 5.77 -16.07 6.89
CA GLY A 17 5.20 -17.32 6.43
C GLY A 17 5.02 -17.28 4.90
N ASP A 18 3.85 -17.64 4.44
CA ASP A 18 3.49 -17.69 3.02
C ASP A 18 2.72 -16.44 2.54
N LYS A 19 2.70 -15.37 3.35
CA LYS A 19 1.98 -14.15 3.04
C LYS A 19 2.92 -12.95 2.93
N LEU A 20 2.60 -12.03 2.02
CA LEU A 20 3.29 -10.75 1.93
C LEU A 20 2.79 -9.84 3.04
N CYS A 21 3.70 -9.28 3.84
CA CYS A 21 3.35 -8.36 4.91
C CYS A 21 3.93 -6.96 4.73
N LEU A 22 4.79 -6.79 3.72
CA LEU A 22 5.47 -5.54 3.48
C LEU A 22 5.70 -5.34 1.98
N CYS A 23 5.29 -4.19 1.48
CA CYS A 23 5.69 -3.64 0.19
C CYS A 23 5.60 -2.13 0.36
N ASP A 24 6.71 -1.49 0.71
CA ASP A 24 6.65 -0.09 1.10
C ASP A 24 7.88 0.67 0.63
N TRP A 25 7.70 1.98 0.54
CA TRP A 25 8.68 2.90 0.00
C TRP A 25 9.86 3.07 0.93
N GLN A 26 11.06 3.12 0.36
CA GLN A 26 12.30 3.27 1.10
C GLN A 26 12.54 4.76 1.43
N ILE A 27 11.67 5.31 2.27
CA ILE A 27 11.75 6.70 2.75
C ILE A 27 11.93 6.64 4.27
N GLU A 28 13.03 7.13 4.78
CA GLU A 28 13.55 6.88 6.11
C GLU A 28 12.54 7.06 7.24
N GLN A 29 11.90 8.22 7.35
CA GLN A 29 10.94 8.47 8.44
C GLN A 29 9.71 7.58 8.35
N HIS A 30 9.19 7.41 7.16
CA HIS A 30 8.04 6.55 6.91
C HIS A 30 8.36 5.10 7.24
N ARG A 31 9.55 4.62 6.82
CA ARG A 31 10.01 3.25 7.07
C ARG A 31 10.14 2.95 8.55
N ASP A 32 10.63 3.90 9.33
CA ASP A 32 10.88 3.70 10.75
C ASP A 32 9.59 3.31 11.49
N HIS A 33 8.50 4.01 11.28
CA HIS A 33 7.20 3.70 11.88
C HIS A 33 6.66 2.33 11.45
N ILE A 34 6.74 2.04 10.17
CA ILE A 34 6.25 0.79 9.61
C ILE A 34 7.05 -0.39 10.15
N ASP A 35 8.37 -0.27 10.14
CA ASP A 35 9.27 -1.35 10.58
C ASP A 35 9.06 -1.68 12.06
N ARG A 36 8.97 -0.65 12.91
CA ARG A 36 8.73 -0.85 14.34
C ARG A 36 7.40 -1.57 14.59
N ARG A 37 6.35 -1.18 13.88
CA ARG A 37 5.03 -1.80 14.03
C ARG A 37 5.09 -3.28 13.64
N LEU A 38 5.67 -3.59 12.49
CA LEU A 38 5.79 -4.97 12.01
C LEU A 38 6.59 -5.83 12.97
N LYS A 39 7.76 -5.37 13.41
CA LYS A 39 8.62 -6.12 14.33
C LYS A 39 7.93 -6.38 15.67
N ARG A 40 7.24 -5.37 16.21
CA ARG A 40 6.53 -5.48 17.48
C ARG A 40 5.35 -6.44 17.39
N MET A 41 4.49 -6.26 16.38
CA MET A 41 3.24 -7.03 16.28
C MET A 41 3.48 -8.46 15.82
N LEU A 42 4.49 -8.70 15.02
CA LEU A 42 4.86 -10.06 14.58
C LEU A 42 5.87 -10.72 15.52
N ASN A 43 6.41 -9.95 16.48
CA ASN A 43 7.48 -10.42 17.38
C ASN A 43 8.62 -11.04 16.55
N ALA A 44 9.12 -10.30 15.57
CA ALA A 44 10.09 -10.78 14.59
C ALA A 44 11.10 -9.71 14.22
N GLU A 45 12.19 -10.12 13.60
CA GLU A 45 13.21 -9.24 13.05
C GLU A 45 13.24 -9.41 11.52
N PHE A 46 13.73 -8.40 10.82
CA PHE A 46 13.91 -8.48 9.38
C PHE A 46 15.20 -9.25 9.06
N GLU A 47 15.09 -10.15 8.11
CA GLU A 47 16.23 -10.89 7.58
C GLU A 47 16.25 -10.72 6.07
N GLU A 48 17.40 -10.39 5.51
CA GLU A 48 17.53 -10.25 4.06
C GLU A 48 17.41 -11.62 3.39
N GLY A 49 16.68 -11.64 2.26
CA GLY A 49 16.44 -12.85 1.51
C GLY A 49 15.18 -12.73 0.70
N THR A 50 14.71 -13.85 0.18
CA THR A 50 13.49 -13.89 -0.61
C THR A 50 12.62 -15.09 -0.18
N SER A 51 11.43 -15.16 -0.77
CA SER A 51 10.50 -16.26 -0.58
C SER A 51 9.65 -16.40 -1.85
N GLU A 52 8.89 -17.48 -1.96
CA GLU A 52 8.02 -17.68 -3.11
C GLU A 52 7.03 -16.53 -3.28
N VAL A 53 6.45 -16.04 -2.17
CA VAL A 53 5.47 -14.95 -2.25
C VAL A 53 6.13 -13.63 -2.63
N ILE A 54 7.34 -13.36 -2.15
CA ILE A 54 8.09 -12.16 -2.57
C ILE A 54 8.42 -12.24 -4.06
N ASP A 55 8.91 -13.37 -4.54
CA ASP A 55 9.26 -13.56 -5.95
C ASP A 55 8.02 -13.39 -6.84
N LYS A 56 6.89 -13.95 -6.44
CA LYS A 56 5.62 -13.79 -7.15
C LYS A 56 5.17 -12.34 -7.15
N ALA A 57 5.31 -11.65 -6.02
CA ALA A 57 4.95 -10.23 -5.90
C ALA A 57 5.78 -9.37 -6.84
N ILE A 58 7.09 -9.62 -6.91
CA ILE A 58 8.00 -8.88 -7.81
C ILE A 58 7.60 -9.11 -9.26
N LYS A 59 7.31 -10.36 -9.64
CA LYS A 59 6.85 -10.68 -10.99
C LYS A 59 5.58 -9.89 -11.34
N GLN A 60 4.62 -9.85 -10.42
CA GLN A 60 3.37 -9.12 -10.65
C GLN A 60 3.57 -7.61 -10.67
N LEU A 61 4.49 -7.07 -9.88
CA LEU A 61 4.86 -5.65 -9.95
C LEU A 61 5.48 -5.32 -11.31
N ASP A 62 6.38 -6.16 -11.82
CA ASP A 62 6.96 -5.97 -13.16
C ASP A 62 5.85 -5.94 -14.22
N GLU A 63 4.90 -6.85 -14.14
CA GLU A 63 3.76 -6.90 -15.06
C GLU A 63 2.87 -5.65 -14.93
N PHE A 64 2.64 -5.18 -13.69
CA PHE A 64 1.85 -3.99 -13.43
C PHE A 64 2.52 -2.74 -14.04
N PHE A 65 3.80 -2.54 -13.81
CA PHE A 65 4.53 -1.40 -14.36
C PHE A 65 4.71 -1.48 -15.88
N ALA A 66 4.71 -2.68 -16.44
CA ALA A 66 4.71 -2.91 -17.89
C ALA A 66 3.31 -2.79 -18.52
N ARG A 67 2.29 -2.45 -17.73
CA ARG A 67 0.88 -2.33 -18.15
C ARG A 67 0.28 -3.64 -18.65
N GLN A 68 0.79 -4.76 -18.14
CA GLN A 68 0.34 -6.10 -18.48
C GLN A 68 -0.57 -6.71 -17.41
N ARG A 69 -0.71 -6.03 -16.27
CA ARG A 69 -1.48 -6.52 -15.12
C ARG A 69 -2.23 -5.37 -14.44
N LYS A 70 -3.49 -5.61 -14.12
CA LYS A 70 -4.34 -4.66 -13.38
C LYS A 70 -4.75 -5.17 -12.00
N ILE A 71 -4.73 -6.47 -11.79
CA ILE A 71 -5.18 -7.13 -10.55
C ILE A 71 -4.04 -7.98 -10.01
N PHE A 72 -3.80 -7.87 -8.71
CA PHE A 72 -2.80 -8.68 -8.03
C PHE A 72 -3.43 -9.92 -7.39
N ASP A 73 -2.69 -11.02 -7.42
CA ASP A 73 -3.10 -12.30 -6.83
C ASP A 73 -1.99 -12.75 -5.86
N ILE A 74 -1.90 -12.06 -4.75
CA ILE A 74 -0.89 -12.27 -3.71
C ILE A 74 -1.58 -12.36 -2.36
N PRO A 75 -1.33 -13.40 -1.56
CA PRO A 75 -1.87 -13.45 -0.21
C PRO A 75 -1.22 -12.37 0.66
N LEU A 76 -2.03 -11.53 1.28
CA LEU A 76 -1.58 -10.39 2.08
C LEU A 76 -1.82 -10.66 3.56
N LEU A 77 -0.86 -10.26 4.39
CA LEU A 77 -1.00 -10.23 5.84
C LEU A 77 -0.96 -8.77 6.30
N PHE A 78 -2.10 -8.23 6.69
CA PHE A 78 -2.18 -6.89 7.26
C PHE A 78 -1.79 -6.93 8.75
N VAL A 79 -0.83 -6.08 9.11
CA VAL A 79 -0.31 -5.96 10.48
C VAL A 79 -0.63 -4.57 10.99
N GLY A 80 -1.62 -4.45 11.86
CA GLY A 80 -2.08 -3.18 12.38
C GLY A 80 -3.27 -3.35 13.33
N THR A 81 -3.87 -2.23 13.71
CA THR A 81 -5.07 -2.21 14.55
C THR A 81 -6.29 -2.70 13.76
N ASP A 82 -7.37 -3.02 14.47
CA ASP A 82 -8.61 -3.44 13.81
C ASP A 82 -9.15 -2.35 12.90
N PHE A 83 -9.08 -1.09 13.31
CA PHE A 83 -9.51 0.04 12.48
C PHE A 83 -8.65 0.15 11.21
N GLN A 84 -7.32 0.06 11.35
CA GLN A 84 -6.41 0.09 10.20
C GLN A 84 -6.72 -1.04 9.22
N LYS A 85 -6.92 -2.25 9.72
CA LYS A 85 -7.27 -3.41 8.88
C LYS A 85 -8.58 -3.19 8.15
N THR A 86 -9.57 -2.58 8.80
CA THR A 86 -10.85 -2.25 8.16
C THR A 86 -10.64 -1.31 6.98
N VAL A 87 -9.83 -0.26 7.16
CA VAL A 87 -9.50 0.68 6.08
C VAL A 87 -8.75 -0.03 4.96
N TRP A 88 -7.72 -0.79 5.29
CA TRP A 88 -6.90 -1.48 4.28
C TRP A 88 -7.69 -2.52 3.48
N ASN A 89 -8.60 -3.25 4.13
CA ASN A 89 -9.48 -4.18 3.41
C ASN A 89 -10.42 -3.45 2.46
N GLU A 90 -10.87 -2.24 2.81
CA GLU A 90 -11.70 -1.43 1.92
C GLU A 90 -10.89 -0.93 0.71
N LEU A 91 -9.60 -0.64 0.89
CA LEU A 91 -8.73 -0.26 -0.23
C LEU A 91 -8.71 -1.33 -1.33
N LEU A 92 -8.74 -2.60 -0.95
CA LEU A 92 -8.70 -3.72 -1.91
C LEU A 92 -9.90 -3.72 -2.86
N LYS A 93 -10.97 -3.01 -2.52
CA LYS A 93 -12.18 -2.93 -3.34
C LYS A 93 -12.13 -1.81 -4.38
N ILE A 94 -11.12 -0.94 -4.34
CA ILE A 94 -11.00 0.17 -5.30
C ILE A 94 -10.34 -0.38 -6.57
N PRO A 95 -11.07 -0.43 -7.70
CA PRO A 95 -10.51 -1.04 -8.90
C PRO A 95 -9.46 -0.17 -9.58
N PHE A 96 -8.64 -0.80 -10.38
CA PHE A 96 -7.67 -0.14 -11.24
C PHE A 96 -8.33 0.96 -12.07
N GLY A 97 -7.71 2.12 -12.11
CA GLY A 97 -8.22 3.25 -12.90
C GLY A 97 -9.33 4.05 -12.23
N LYS A 98 -9.64 3.75 -10.96
CA LYS A 98 -10.65 4.47 -10.19
C LYS A 98 -10.02 5.12 -8.96
N THR A 99 -10.66 6.19 -8.50
CA THR A 99 -10.26 6.87 -7.26
C THR A 99 -11.45 7.01 -6.34
N VAL A 100 -11.16 7.15 -5.05
CA VAL A 100 -12.15 7.34 -4.00
C VAL A 100 -11.64 8.45 -3.09
N SER A 101 -12.51 9.32 -2.61
CA SER A 101 -12.11 10.32 -1.63
C SER A 101 -11.99 9.73 -0.23
N TYR A 102 -11.24 10.40 0.65
CA TYR A 102 -11.15 9.98 2.06
C TYR A 102 -12.54 9.98 2.72
N GLY A 103 -13.39 10.96 2.37
CA GLY A 103 -14.76 11.02 2.88
C GLY A 103 -15.60 9.83 2.42
N GLU A 104 -15.48 9.43 1.16
CA GLU A 104 -16.18 8.25 0.65
C GLU A 104 -15.68 6.97 1.32
N MET A 105 -14.38 6.85 1.54
CA MET A 105 -13.82 5.72 2.30
C MET A 105 -14.44 5.65 3.71
N ALA A 106 -14.53 6.79 4.40
CA ALA A 106 -15.12 6.86 5.73
C ALA A 106 -16.58 6.40 5.71
N ARG A 107 -17.35 6.81 4.70
CA ARG A 107 -18.74 6.37 4.52
C ARG A 107 -18.83 4.88 4.28
N ARG A 108 -17.96 4.33 3.43
CA ARG A 108 -17.96 2.90 3.08
C ARG A 108 -17.69 1.99 4.28
N ILE A 109 -16.87 2.44 5.23
CA ILE A 109 -16.60 1.67 6.45
C ILE A 109 -17.60 1.97 7.58
N GLY A 110 -18.64 2.77 7.30
CA GLY A 110 -19.69 3.10 8.27
C GLY A 110 -19.31 4.13 9.31
N MET A 111 -18.27 4.93 9.06
CA MET A 111 -17.73 5.94 9.98
C MET A 111 -17.55 7.29 9.29
N PRO A 112 -18.63 7.94 8.82
CA PRO A 112 -18.52 9.15 7.97
C PRO A 112 -17.82 10.32 8.63
N LYS A 113 -17.71 10.32 9.96
CA LYS A 113 -17.00 11.37 10.70
C LYS A 113 -15.52 11.08 10.91
N ALA A 114 -15.06 9.88 10.53
CA ALA A 114 -13.70 9.43 10.79
C ALA A 114 -12.74 9.72 9.62
N VAL A 115 -12.95 10.79 8.85
CA VAL A 115 -12.17 11.11 7.66
C VAL A 115 -10.67 11.25 7.97
N ARG A 116 -10.32 11.96 9.04
CA ARG A 116 -8.92 12.12 9.44
C ARG A 116 -8.28 10.80 9.87
N ALA A 117 -9.00 9.99 10.63
CA ALA A 117 -8.52 8.68 11.05
C ALA A 117 -8.33 7.75 9.85
N VAL A 118 -9.22 7.82 8.87
CA VAL A 118 -9.09 7.08 7.60
C VAL A 118 -7.83 7.53 6.85
N ALA A 119 -7.59 8.83 6.75
CA ALA A 119 -6.39 9.36 6.09
C ALA A 119 -5.11 8.89 6.79
N ASN A 120 -5.10 8.89 8.13
CA ASN A 120 -3.96 8.39 8.89
C ASN A 120 -3.73 6.89 8.67
N ALA A 121 -4.79 6.08 8.67
CA ALA A 121 -4.70 4.65 8.39
C ALA A 121 -4.21 4.39 6.95
N ASN A 122 -4.67 5.20 6.00
CA ASN A 122 -4.21 5.13 4.62
C ASN A 122 -2.70 5.37 4.52
N GLY A 123 -2.20 6.38 5.23
CA GLY A 123 -0.77 6.70 5.30
C GLY A 123 0.05 5.63 6.03
N ALA A 124 -0.56 4.88 6.92
CA ALA A 124 0.11 3.80 7.68
C ALA A 124 0.14 2.46 6.95
N ASN A 125 -0.41 2.38 5.74
CA ASN A 125 -0.45 1.16 4.95
C ASN A 125 0.96 0.68 4.61
N SER A 126 1.27 -0.57 4.97
CA SER A 126 2.57 -1.20 4.71
C SER A 126 2.59 -2.01 3.41
N MET A 127 1.49 -1.97 2.65
CA MET A 127 1.30 -2.79 1.45
C MET A 127 0.96 -1.91 0.25
N SER A 128 1.80 -0.91 -0.01
CA SER A 128 1.61 0.01 -1.13
C SER A 128 1.46 -0.76 -2.45
N ILE A 129 0.62 -0.27 -3.31
CA ILE A 129 0.27 -0.84 -4.62
C ILE A 129 -0.66 -2.05 -4.49
N PHE A 130 -0.32 -3.05 -3.69
CA PHE A 130 -1.18 -4.23 -3.47
C PHE A 130 -2.48 -3.85 -2.76
N ALA A 131 -2.39 -3.06 -1.69
CA ALA A 131 -3.53 -2.37 -1.10
C ALA A 131 -3.45 -0.91 -1.61
N PRO A 132 -4.28 -0.52 -2.59
CA PRO A 132 -4.00 0.65 -3.43
C PRO A 132 -4.33 1.98 -2.76
N CYS A 133 -3.57 2.34 -1.73
CA CYS A 133 -3.76 3.60 -1.02
C CYS A 133 -3.50 4.83 -1.92
N HIS A 134 -2.80 4.68 -3.04
CA HIS A 134 -2.63 5.73 -4.03
C HIS A 134 -3.93 6.11 -4.73
N ARG A 135 -4.96 5.25 -4.68
CA ARG A 135 -6.27 5.51 -5.30
C ARG A 135 -7.20 6.30 -4.40
N VAL A 136 -6.75 6.70 -3.20
CA VAL A 136 -7.52 7.57 -2.31
C VAL A 136 -6.97 8.99 -2.40
N ILE A 137 -7.86 9.93 -2.71
CA ILE A 137 -7.51 11.33 -2.97
C ILE A 137 -8.39 12.27 -2.13
N GLY A 138 -8.05 13.56 -2.10
CA GLY A 138 -8.89 14.57 -1.46
C GLY A 138 -10.24 14.71 -2.14
N SER A 139 -11.25 15.17 -1.41
CA SER A 139 -12.61 15.35 -1.95
C SER A 139 -12.67 16.41 -3.08
N ASP A 140 -11.69 17.29 -3.14
CA ASP A 140 -11.50 18.28 -4.19
C ASP A 140 -10.63 17.77 -5.34
N HIS A 141 -10.39 16.46 -5.40
CA HIS A 141 -9.50 15.77 -6.35
C HIS A 141 -8.02 16.13 -6.20
N SER A 142 -7.63 16.79 -5.09
CA SER A 142 -6.23 17.06 -4.82
C SER A 142 -5.49 15.79 -4.44
N LEU A 143 -4.20 15.70 -4.84
CA LEU A 143 -3.33 14.61 -4.43
C LEU A 143 -2.73 14.99 -3.08
N THR A 144 -3.12 14.29 -2.04
CA THR A 144 -2.66 14.55 -0.68
C THR A 144 -2.04 13.29 -0.09
N GLY A 145 -1.03 13.47 0.72
CA GLY A 145 -0.41 12.44 1.55
C GLY A 145 -0.18 11.07 0.93
N TYR A 146 1.06 10.72 0.67
CA TYR A 146 1.41 9.37 0.23
C TYR A 146 2.79 9.00 0.76
N GLY A 147 2.95 7.77 1.27
CA GLY A 147 4.20 7.28 1.82
C GLY A 147 5.37 7.33 0.85
N GLY A 148 5.11 7.12 -0.43
CA GLY A 148 6.11 7.22 -1.50
C GLY A 148 6.33 8.63 -2.04
N GLY A 149 5.62 9.62 -1.51
CA GLY A 149 5.65 11.00 -2.00
C GLY A 149 4.61 11.25 -3.09
N LEU A 150 4.29 12.52 -3.32
CA LEU A 150 3.25 12.91 -4.27
C LEU A 150 3.63 12.58 -5.73
N ASP A 151 4.92 12.63 -6.06
CA ASP A 151 5.39 12.27 -7.41
C ASP A 151 5.13 10.79 -7.71
N ALA A 152 5.39 9.89 -6.74
CA ALA A 152 5.11 8.48 -6.87
C ALA A 152 3.61 8.24 -7.03
N LYS A 153 2.79 8.90 -6.22
CA LYS A 153 1.32 8.82 -6.30
C LYS A 153 0.82 9.25 -7.68
N ARG A 154 1.32 10.38 -8.17
CA ARG A 154 0.96 10.89 -9.50
C ARG A 154 1.36 9.92 -10.61
N THR A 155 2.56 9.35 -10.52
CA THR A 155 3.05 8.38 -11.51
C THR A 155 2.16 7.14 -11.54
N LEU A 156 1.78 6.62 -10.38
CA LEU A 156 0.88 5.46 -10.30
C LEU A 156 -0.49 5.77 -10.89
N LEU A 157 -1.07 6.93 -10.59
CA LEU A 157 -2.36 7.33 -11.13
C LEU A 157 -2.30 7.56 -12.64
N LYS A 158 -1.20 8.11 -13.15
CA LYS A 158 -0.98 8.25 -14.60
C LYS A 158 -0.91 6.87 -15.27
N LEU A 159 -0.19 5.94 -14.68
CA LEU A 159 -0.07 4.58 -15.20
C LEU A 159 -1.45 3.93 -15.29
N GLU A 160 -2.34 4.22 -14.34
CA GLU A 160 -3.70 3.68 -14.34
C GLU A 160 -4.67 4.46 -15.23
N GLY A 161 -4.23 5.55 -15.83
CA GLY A 161 -5.07 6.33 -16.73
C GLY A 161 -6.04 7.28 -16.05
N VAL A 162 -5.83 7.58 -14.76
CA VAL A 162 -6.69 8.50 -13.99
C VAL A 162 -6.40 9.96 -14.36
N ILE A 163 -5.13 10.27 -14.55
CA ILE A 163 -4.67 11.64 -14.85
C ILE A 163 -3.74 11.68 -16.04
#